data_a61ff57f223b16ac12efb25c46df537c
#
_entry.id   a61ff57f223b16ac12efb25c46df537c
#
_cell.length_a   1.000
_cell.length_b   1.000
_cell.length_c   1.000
_cell.angle_alpha   90.00
_cell.angle_beta   90.00
_cell.angle_gamma   90.00
#
_symmetry.space_group_name_H-M   'P 1'
#
loop_
_entity.id
_entity.type
_entity.pdbx_description
1 polymer ?
#
loop_
_entity_poly.entity_id
_entity_poly.type
_entity_poly.pdbx_seq_one_letter_code
_entity_poly.pdbx_strand_id
1 'polypeptide(L)'
;MADKTVEDINQHAEGDFEVLVGNDVNGIGQRAMMNVLAKQATGDYIMKTDGHCSFSQGFDVKLLAEMDDKTILAPLLMPLDADNWAINGKKQMAQFVFDDNFVMQHAEGDVGETMCLQGSAWVISKENYFGWNVCDESLGSWGGQAAELGIAAWLNGGRCKTTRSAYYGHLFRHKDEEFPYERGEDPGKFATQELKRRYRNDQRILELRKKFGIDNKNML
;
A
#
# COMPACT_ATOMS: atom_id res chain seq x y z
N MET A 1 -10.74 -2.58 16.07
CA MET A 1 -9.36 -2.30 15.56
C MET A 1 -9.29 -0.95 14.87
N ALA A 2 -10.23 -0.62 13.99
CA ALA A 2 -10.20 0.70 13.32
C ALA A 2 -10.18 1.88 14.30
N ASP A 3 -10.97 1.82 15.37
CA ASP A 3 -10.97 2.86 16.40
C ASP A 3 -9.60 3.05 17.06
N LYS A 4 -8.88 1.95 17.35
CA LYS A 4 -7.51 2.02 17.88
C LYS A 4 -6.54 2.68 16.90
N THR A 5 -6.68 2.40 15.60
CA THR A 5 -5.87 3.06 14.56
C THR A 5 -6.19 4.55 14.47
N VAL A 6 -7.46 4.94 14.56
CA VAL A 6 -7.87 6.36 14.57
C VAL A 6 -7.33 7.08 15.81
N GLU A 7 -7.43 6.45 16.98
CA GLU A 7 -6.84 6.99 18.22
C GLU A 7 -5.32 7.16 18.09
N ASP A 8 -4.63 6.17 17.55
CA ASP A 8 -3.18 6.19 17.33
C ASP A 8 -2.78 7.32 16.37
N ILE A 9 -3.49 7.48 15.24
CA ILE A 9 -3.27 8.59 14.31
C ILE A 9 -3.44 9.93 15.02
N ASN A 10 -4.54 10.13 15.77
CA ASN A 10 -4.80 11.38 16.48
C ASN A 10 -3.75 11.70 17.57
N GLN A 11 -3.11 10.67 18.14
CA GLN A 11 -2.06 10.84 19.14
C GLN A 11 -0.69 11.15 18.53
N HIS A 12 -0.40 10.64 17.34
CA HIS A 12 0.95 10.68 16.76
C HIS A 12 1.10 11.63 15.57
N ALA A 13 0.01 12.06 14.93
CA ALA A 13 0.08 13.06 13.88
C ALA A 13 0.35 14.46 14.48
N GLU A 14 1.12 15.28 13.76
CA GLU A 14 1.56 16.63 14.21
C GLU A 14 1.17 17.74 13.22
N GLY A 15 0.74 17.38 12.01
CA GLY A 15 0.34 18.32 10.97
C GLY A 15 -1.17 18.61 10.96
N ASP A 16 -1.61 19.26 9.92
CA ASP A 16 -3.03 19.47 9.64
C ASP A 16 -3.56 18.26 8.84
N PHE A 17 -4.53 17.54 9.40
CA PHE A 17 -5.06 16.31 8.81
C PHE A 17 -6.53 16.10 9.12
N GLU A 18 -7.18 15.30 8.31
CA GLU A 18 -8.51 14.74 8.55
C GLU A 18 -8.45 13.21 8.49
N VAL A 19 -9.29 12.53 9.24
CA VAL A 19 -9.42 11.07 9.19
C VAL A 19 -10.77 10.69 8.63
N LEU A 20 -10.77 10.02 7.48
CA LEU A 20 -11.97 9.47 6.84
C LEU A 20 -11.99 7.96 7.03
N VAL A 21 -13.03 7.44 7.69
CA VAL A 21 -13.17 6.01 7.96
C VAL A 21 -14.20 5.39 7.02
N GLY A 22 -13.76 4.45 6.19
CA GLY A 22 -14.64 3.66 5.33
C GLY A 22 -15.16 2.43 6.05
N ASN A 23 -16.48 2.33 6.19
CA ASN A 23 -17.13 1.10 6.65
C ASN A 23 -17.90 0.49 5.46
N ASP A 24 -17.40 -0.61 4.91
CA ASP A 24 -17.94 -1.22 3.69
C ASP A 24 -19.13 -2.15 4.00
N VAL A 25 -20.17 -1.60 4.62
CA VAL A 25 -21.40 -2.33 4.95
C VAL A 25 -22.19 -2.80 3.71
N ASN A 26 -21.94 -2.17 2.56
CA ASN A 26 -22.62 -2.51 1.31
C ASN A 26 -21.81 -3.44 0.41
N GLY A 27 -20.60 -3.85 0.83
CA GLY A 27 -19.76 -4.76 0.09
C GLY A 27 -19.26 -4.22 -1.26
N ILE A 28 -19.07 -2.89 -1.39
CA ILE A 28 -18.56 -2.29 -2.64
C ILE A 28 -17.08 -2.60 -2.87
N GLY A 29 -16.36 -3.01 -1.84
CA GLY A 29 -14.97 -3.40 -1.88
C GLY A 29 -13.97 -2.26 -1.60
N GLN A 30 -12.74 -2.66 -1.30
CA GLN A 30 -11.69 -1.75 -0.85
C GLN A 30 -11.40 -0.63 -1.85
N ARG A 31 -11.27 -0.94 -3.15
CA ARG A 31 -10.94 0.06 -4.18
C ARG A 31 -12.03 1.11 -4.33
N ALA A 32 -13.28 0.67 -4.45
CA ALA A 32 -14.42 1.58 -4.57
C ALA A 32 -14.57 2.45 -3.30
N MET A 33 -14.41 1.85 -2.11
CA MET A 33 -14.44 2.59 -0.85
C MET A 33 -13.31 3.64 -0.78
N MET A 34 -12.08 3.26 -1.15
CA MET A 34 -10.96 4.20 -1.22
C MET A 34 -11.25 5.37 -2.16
N ASN A 35 -11.82 5.13 -3.34
CA ASN A 35 -12.19 6.17 -4.29
C ASN A 35 -13.30 7.10 -3.75
N VAL A 36 -14.27 6.54 -3.02
CA VAL A 36 -15.32 7.33 -2.36
C VAL A 36 -14.71 8.27 -1.31
N LEU A 37 -13.83 7.75 -0.45
CA LEU A 37 -13.17 8.55 0.60
C LEU A 37 -12.21 9.58 -0.01
N ALA A 38 -11.42 9.19 -1.01
CA ALA A 38 -10.49 10.10 -1.68
C ALA A 38 -11.20 11.29 -2.35
N LYS A 39 -12.42 11.11 -2.86
CA LYS A 39 -13.23 12.20 -3.40
C LYS A 39 -13.74 13.16 -2.31
N GLN A 40 -13.99 12.66 -1.11
CA GLN A 40 -14.43 13.45 0.04
C GLN A 40 -13.28 14.20 0.71
N ALA A 41 -12.06 13.65 0.64
CA ALA A 41 -10.87 14.25 1.22
C ALA A 41 -10.67 15.69 0.74
N THR A 42 -10.31 16.59 1.64
CA THR A 42 -10.08 18.03 1.35
C THR A 42 -8.61 18.39 1.21
N GLY A 43 -7.71 17.56 1.76
CA GLY A 43 -6.27 17.77 1.72
C GLY A 43 -5.63 17.54 0.34
N ASP A 44 -4.42 18.06 0.15
CA ASP A 44 -3.63 17.92 -1.09
C ASP A 44 -2.97 16.54 -1.21
N TYR A 45 -2.82 15.83 -0.10
CA TYR A 45 -2.26 14.48 -0.04
C TYR A 45 -3.28 13.50 0.52
N ILE A 46 -3.23 12.29 0.01
CA ILE A 46 -4.03 11.15 0.49
C ILE A 46 -3.07 10.15 1.13
N MET A 47 -3.28 9.85 2.40
CA MET A 47 -2.64 8.72 3.05
C MET A 47 -3.66 7.60 3.26
N LYS A 48 -3.43 6.47 2.62
CA LYS A 48 -4.21 5.25 2.88
C LYS A 48 -3.59 4.51 4.05
N THR A 49 -4.41 4.03 4.96
CA THR A 49 -4.01 3.08 5.99
C THR A 49 -5.05 1.97 6.19
N ASP A 50 -4.59 0.80 6.63
CA ASP A 50 -5.49 -0.25 7.10
C ASP A 50 -5.96 0.08 8.53
N GLY A 51 -7.16 -0.37 8.90
CA GLY A 51 -7.74 -0.13 10.22
C GLY A 51 -7.10 -0.94 11.38
N HIS A 52 -5.86 -1.40 11.21
CA HIS A 52 -5.08 -2.15 12.19
C HIS A 52 -3.58 -1.80 12.10
N CYS A 53 -3.33 -0.49 12.06
CA CYS A 53 -1.99 0.09 12.03
C CYS A 53 -1.75 1.01 13.23
N SER A 54 -0.49 1.17 13.61
CA SER A 54 0.03 2.15 14.58
C SER A 54 1.20 2.90 13.97
N PHE A 55 1.40 4.16 14.31
CA PHE A 55 2.36 5.04 13.64
C PHE A 55 3.37 5.64 14.63
N SER A 56 4.56 5.98 14.12
CA SER A 56 5.55 6.75 14.86
C SER A 56 5.14 8.21 15.02
N GLN A 57 5.62 8.86 16.09
CA GLN A 57 5.36 10.28 16.35
C GLN A 57 5.76 11.17 15.17
N GLY A 58 4.86 12.08 14.76
CA GLY A 58 5.04 13.01 13.65
C GLY A 58 5.22 12.32 12.29
N PHE A 59 4.62 11.13 12.12
CA PHE A 59 4.75 10.35 10.89
C PHE A 59 4.29 11.13 9.66
N ASP A 60 3.21 11.89 9.78
CA ASP A 60 2.57 12.68 8.75
C ASP A 60 3.49 13.81 8.25
N VAL A 61 3.97 14.67 9.13
CA VAL A 61 4.87 15.77 8.76
C VAL A 61 6.21 15.28 8.22
N LYS A 62 6.72 14.16 8.75
CA LYS A 62 7.97 13.53 8.27
C LYS A 62 7.82 12.93 6.88
N LEU A 63 6.69 12.29 6.59
CA LEU A 63 6.40 11.77 5.26
C LEU A 63 6.23 12.92 4.27
N LEU A 64 5.43 13.95 4.60
CA LEU A 64 5.22 15.09 3.72
C LEU A 64 6.51 15.87 3.42
N ALA A 65 7.45 15.93 4.35
CA ALA A 65 8.76 16.56 4.11
C ALA A 65 9.61 15.83 3.04
N GLU A 66 9.33 14.57 2.75
CA GLU A 66 10.01 13.77 1.71
C GLU A 66 9.18 13.57 0.43
N MET A 67 7.95 14.09 0.40
CA MET A 67 7.09 13.97 -0.78
C MET A 67 7.56 14.88 -1.91
N ASP A 68 7.42 14.37 -3.10
CA ASP A 68 7.44 15.10 -4.36
C ASP A 68 6.27 14.67 -5.25
N ASP A 69 6.09 15.35 -6.36
CA ASP A 69 5.00 15.14 -7.33
C ASP A 69 5.13 13.85 -8.16
N LYS A 70 6.14 13.02 -7.89
CA LYS A 70 6.37 11.76 -8.62
C LYS A 70 6.48 10.53 -7.72
N THR A 71 6.18 10.68 -6.43
CA THR A 71 6.42 9.60 -5.46
C THR A 71 5.11 9.10 -4.83
N ILE A 72 4.97 7.76 -4.78
CA ILE A 72 4.15 7.11 -3.76
C ILE A 72 5.11 6.69 -2.65
N LEU A 73 4.94 7.23 -1.45
CA LEU A 73 5.84 7.04 -0.33
C LEU A 73 5.18 6.18 0.75
N ALA A 74 5.91 5.22 1.30
CA ALA A 74 5.49 4.46 2.46
C ALA A 74 6.48 4.62 3.62
N PRO A 75 6.01 4.75 4.87
CA PRO A 75 6.86 4.63 6.04
C PRO A 75 7.42 3.21 6.16
N LEU A 76 8.50 3.04 6.92
CA LEU A 76 9.09 1.73 7.17
C LEU A 76 8.10 0.81 7.89
N LEU A 77 7.86 -0.37 7.32
CA LEU A 77 6.90 -1.35 7.82
C LEU A 77 7.54 -2.25 8.89
N MET A 78 6.83 -2.44 9.99
CA MET A 78 7.17 -3.36 11.07
C MET A 78 5.93 -4.16 11.52
N PRO A 79 6.07 -5.33 12.17
CA PRO A 79 4.94 -5.99 12.80
C PRO A 79 4.36 -5.19 13.97
N LEU A 80 3.04 -5.24 14.13
CA LEU A 80 2.31 -4.71 15.28
C LEU A 80 1.95 -5.85 16.23
N ASP A 81 2.20 -5.66 17.51
CA ASP A 81 1.68 -6.50 18.58
C ASP A 81 0.23 -6.06 18.90
N ALA A 82 -0.72 -6.97 18.69
CA ALA A 82 -2.14 -6.68 18.88
C ALA A 82 -2.54 -6.47 20.35
N ASP A 83 -1.88 -7.18 21.27
CA ASP A 83 -2.22 -7.18 22.70
C ASP A 83 -1.86 -5.83 23.33
N ASN A 84 -0.65 -5.35 23.03
CA ASN A 84 -0.10 -4.13 23.61
C ASN A 84 -0.25 -2.91 22.69
N TRP A 85 -0.73 -3.09 21.47
CA TRP A 85 -0.77 -2.07 20.39
C TRP A 85 0.60 -1.42 20.18
N ALA A 86 1.66 -2.23 20.21
CA ALA A 86 3.05 -1.78 20.18
C ALA A 86 3.77 -2.25 18.91
N ILE A 87 4.56 -1.36 18.31
CA ILE A 87 5.34 -1.67 17.12
C ILE A 87 6.53 -2.55 17.50
N ASN A 88 6.65 -3.72 16.87
CA ASN A 88 7.75 -4.65 17.07
C ASN A 88 8.88 -4.36 16.07
N GLY A 89 9.90 -3.62 16.50
CA GLY A 89 11.03 -3.20 15.67
C GLY A 89 12.03 -4.30 15.26
N LYS A 90 11.84 -5.57 15.68
CA LYS A 90 12.78 -6.66 15.39
C LYS A 90 12.82 -7.04 13.90
N LYS A 91 11.71 -6.88 13.18
CA LYS A 91 11.62 -7.15 11.76
C LYS A 91 11.22 -5.87 11.02
N GLN A 92 12.10 -5.39 10.16
CA GLN A 92 11.87 -4.22 9.33
C GLN A 92 11.71 -4.66 7.87
N MET A 93 10.73 -4.11 7.17
CA MET A 93 10.43 -4.45 5.79
C MET A 93 10.43 -3.17 4.95
N ALA A 94 11.47 -3.02 4.13
CA ALA A 94 11.74 -1.81 3.37
C ALA A 94 11.60 -1.99 1.85
N GLN A 95 11.86 -3.19 1.34
CA GLN A 95 11.86 -3.46 -0.09
C GLN A 95 10.77 -4.46 -0.47
N PHE A 96 10.05 -4.14 -1.55
CA PHE A 96 8.95 -4.93 -2.06
C PHE A 96 9.03 -5.04 -3.58
N VAL A 97 8.85 -6.25 -4.06
CA VAL A 97 8.79 -6.55 -5.50
C VAL A 97 7.54 -7.37 -5.79
N PHE A 98 7.15 -7.51 -7.03
CA PHE A 98 6.13 -8.48 -7.43
C PHE A 98 6.72 -9.48 -8.43
N ASP A 99 6.30 -10.71 -8.29
CA ASP A 99 6.74 -11.84 -9.13
C ASP A 99 6.04 -11.89 -10.50
N ASP A 100 6.25 -12.97 -11.26
CA ASP A 100 5.61 -13.21 -12.57
C ASP A 100 4.09 -13.35 -12.51
N ASN A 101 3.55 -13.61 -11.33
CA ASN A 101 2.11 -13.68 -11.09
C ASN A 101 1.54 -12.38 -10.52
N PHE A 102 2.35 -11.31 -10.46
CA PHE A 102 2.00 -10.03 -9.85
C PHE A 102 1.66 -10.14 -8.37
N VAL A 103 2.20 -11.14 -7.70
CA VAL A 103 2.09 -11.33 -6.24
C VAL A 103 3.29 -10.67 -5.58
N MET A 104 3.01 -9.83 -4.57
CA MET A 104 4.03 -9.13 -3.81
C MET A 104 4.92 -10.10 -3.04
N GLN A 105 6.21 -9.84 -3.09
CA GLN A 105 7.26 -10.49 -2.32
C GLN A 105 8.05 -9.44 -1.53
N HIS A 106 8.52 -9.81 -0.34
CA HIS A 106 9.55 -9.03 0.35
C HIS A 106 10.91 -9.27 -0.30
N ALA A 107 11.66 -8.21 -0.51
CA ALA A 107 13.04 -8.28 -0.97
C ALA A 107 14.00 -7.79 0.12
N GLU A 108 15.25 -8.26 0.07
CA GLU A 108 16.31 -7.71 0.90
C GLU A 108 16.70 -6.32 0.40
N GLY A 109 17.03 -5.42 1.30
CA GLY A 109 17.49 -4.07 0.97
C GLY A 109 17.10 -3.04 2.02
N ASP A 110 17.66 -1.87 1.88
CA ASP A 110 17.36 -0.71 2.72
C ASP A 110 16.23 0.13 2.13
N VAL A 111 15.76 1.12 2.87
CA VAL A 111 14.78 2.11 2.39
C VAL A 111 15.26 2.84 1.14
N GLY A 112 14.33 3.34 0.36
CA GLY A 112 14.60 4.02 -0.90
C GLY A 112 13.62 3.59 -1.99
N GLU A 113 14.03 3.68 -3.25
CA GLU A 113 13.20 3.21 -4.35
C GLU A 113 12.94 1.70 -4.25
N THR A 114 11.69 1.31 -4.46
CA THR A 114 11.23 -0.08 -4.45
C THR A 114 10.29 -0.33 -5.62
N MET A 115 10.18 -1.57 -6.08
CA MET A 115 9.36 -1.89 -7.24
C MET A 115 7.87 -1.64 -7.00
N CYS A 116 7.40 -1.93 -5.79
CA CYS A 116 6.02 -1.70 -5.36
C CYS A 116 6.00 -1.39 -3.85
N LEU A 117 4.82 -1.21 -3.27
CA LEU A 117 4.63 -0.96 -1.85
C LEU A 117 3.65 -1.96 -1.25
N GLN A 118 3.84 -2.29 0.02
CA GLN A 118 2.83 -3.01 0.76
C GLN A 118 1.58 -2.12 0.93
N GLY A 119 0.40 -2.68 0.65
CA GLY A 119 -0.83 -1.90 0.53
C GLY A 119 -1.39 -1.33 1.84
N SER A 120 -0.80 -1.60 3.02
CA SER A 120 -1.38 -1.24 4.32
C SER A 120 -1.18 0.21 4.74
N ALA A 121 -0.11 0.88 4.30
CA ALA A 121 0.08 2.32 4.53
C ALA A 121 0.98 2.95 3.45
N TRP A 122 0.49 4.02 2.82
CA TRP A 122 1.22 4.79 1.81
C TRP A 122 0.58 6.17 1.62
N VAL A 123 1.36 7.13 1.16
CA VAL A 123 0.93 8.52 0.87
C VAL A 123 1.25 8.90 -0.57
N ILE A 124 0.36 9.67 -1.18
CA ILE A 124 0.45 10.18 -2.55
C ILE A 124 -0.23 11.54 -2.63
N SER A 125 0.16 12.41 -3.59
CA SER A 125 -0.62 13.60 -3.87
C SER A 125 -2.02 13.22 -4.40
N LYS A 126 -3.03 13.99 -4.02
CA LYS A 126 -4.41 13.75 -4.47
C LYS A 126 -4.55 13.81 -5.99
N GLU A 127 -3.78 14.69 -6.64
CA GLU A 127 -3.71 14.79 -8.10
C GLU A 127 -3.26 13.46 -8.72
N ASN A 128 -2.15 12.89 -8.24
CA ASN A 128 -1.63 11.62 -8.77
C ASN A 128 -2.49 10.44 -8.38
N TYR A 129 -3.14 10.45 -7.21
CA TYR A 129 -4.08 9.39 -6.85
C TYR A 129 -5.13 9.18 -7.93
N PHE A 130 -5.73 10.25 -8.42
CA PHE A 130 -6.72 10.19 -9.51
C PHE A 130 -6.06 10.10 -10.89
N GLY A 131 -5.02 10.89 -11.15
CA GLY A 131 -4.35 10.94 -12.44
C GLY A 131 -3.70 9.61 -12.85
N TRP A 132 -3.18 8.85 -11.88
CA TRP A 132 -2.56 7.53 -12.11
C TRP A 132 -3.52 6.36 -11.92
N ASN A 133 -4.75 6.63 -11.56
CA ASN A 133 -5.79 5.60 -11.31
C ASN A 133 -5.32 4.55 -10.29
N VAL A 134 -4.85 5.01 -9.13
CA VAL A 134 -4.16 4.17 -8.13
C VAL A 134 -5.06 3.07 -7.53
N CYS A 135 -6.37 3.28 -7.48
CA CYS A 135 -7.36 2.29 -7.06
C CYS A 135 -8.30 1.97 -8.24
N ASP A 136 -7.79 1.21 -9.20
CA ASP A 136 -8.55 0.82 -10.41
C ASP A 136 -9.63 -0.22 -10.06
N GLU A 137 -10.88 0.23 -9.98
CA GLU A 137 -12.04 -0.63 -9.65
C GLU A 137 -12.23 -1.80 -10.63
N SER A 138 -11.70 -1.68 -11.85
CA SER A 138 -11.74 -2.78 -12.83
C SER A 138 -10.84 -3.97 -12.46
N LEU A 139 -9.98 -3.83 -11.45
CA LEU A 139 -9.20 -4.91 -10.83
C LEU A 139 -9.98 -5.67 -9.75
N GLY A 140 -11.27 -5.36 -9.57
CA GLY A 140 -12.13 -6.01 -8.58
C GLY A 140 -12.05 -5.35 -7.20
N SER A 141 -12.71 -5.98 -6.22
CA SER A 141 -12.94 -5.37 -4.91
C SER A 141 -11.70 -5.30 -4.02
N TRP A 142 -10.78 -6.28 -4.11
CA TRP A 142 -9.63 -6.42 -3.22
C TRP A 142 -8.48 -7.20 -3.87
N GLY A 143 -7.27 -7.07 -3.28
CA GLY A 143 -6.06 -7.84 -3.64
C GLY A 143 -5.24 -7.20 -4.76
N GLY A 144 -3.99 -7.66 -4.93
CA GLY A 144 -3.07 -7.16 -5.95
C GLY A 144 -2.61 -5.69 -5.77
N GLN A 145 -3.00 -5.00 -4.71
CA GLN A 145 -2.77 -3.56 -4.53
C GLN A 145 -1.29 -3.19 -4.56
N ALA A 146 -0.42 -4.03 -4.03
CA ALA A 146 1.01 -3.75 -4.06
C ALA A 146 1.55 -3.60 -5.49
N ALA A 147 1.26 -4.57 -6.36
CA ALA A 147 1.65 -4.50 -7.77
C ALA A 147 0.96 -3.35 -8.51
N GLU A 148 -0.32 -3.10 -8.20
CA GLU A 148 -1.09 -1.98 -8.74
C GLU A 148 -0.41 -0.62 -8.45
N LEU A 149 0.00 -0.38 -7.19
CA LEU A 149 0.75 0.83 -6.78
C LEU A 149 2.05 1.00 -7.58
N GLY A 150 2.83 -0.10 -7.69
CA GLY A 150 4.07 -0.08 -8.48
C GLY A 150 3.79 0.25 -9.94
N ILE A 151 2.83 -0.42 -10.57
CA ILE A 151 2.47 -0.20 -11.97
C ILE A 151 1.97 1.24 -12.17
N ALA A 152 1.07 1.72 -11.32
CA ALA A 152 0.56 3.09 -11.40
C ALA A 152 1.67 4.12 -11.32
N ALA A 153 2.59 4.01 -10.36
CA ALA A 153 3.71 4.93 -10.22
C ALA A 153 4.66 4.87 -11.43
N TRP A 154 5.23 3.70 -11.70
CA TRP A 154 6.30 3.56 -12.68
C TRP A 154 5.85 3.80 -14.12
N LEU A 155 4.62 3.45 -14.50
CA LEU A 155 4.12 3.69 -15.85
C LEU A 155 3.73 5.15 -16.11
N ASN A 156 3.51 5.94 -15.06
CA ASN A 156 3.25 7.38 -15.15
C ASN A 156 4.49 8.26 -14.92
N GLY A 157 5.70 7.66 -14.97
CA GLY A 157 6.96 8.39 -14.79
C GLY A 157 7.27 8.79 -13.34
N GLY A 158 6.53 8.19 -12.40
CA GLY A 158 6.77 8.31 -10.98
C GLY A 158 7.59 7.15 -10.41
N ARG A 159 7.53 6.96 -9.09
CA ARG A 159 8.23 5.88 -8.37
C ARG A 159 7.51 5.49 -7.08
N CYS A 160 7.78 4.29 -6.61
CA CYS A 160 7.51 3.87 -5.24
C CYS A 160 8.76 4.05 -4.39
N LYS A 161 8.60 4.52 -3.16
CA LYS A 161 9.71 4.73 -2.21
C LYS A 161 9.28 4.35 -0.80
N THR A 162 10.22 3.81 -0.03
CA THR A 162 10.09 3.66 1.43
C THR A 162 11.05 4.58 2.17
N THR A 163 10.73 5.00 3.40
CA THR A 163 11.58 5.88 4.20
C THR A 163 11.68 5.43 5.66
N ARG A 164 12.80 5.79 6.32
CA ARG A 164 13.01 5.60 7.76
C ARG A 164 12.63 6.82 8.59
N SER A 165 12.29 7.94 7.98
CA SER A 165 11.88 9.16 8.70
C SER A 165 10.62 8.93 9.52
N ALA A 166 9.78 8.01 9.04
CA ALA A 166 8.62 7.50 9.74
C ALA A 166 8.58 5.97 9.65
N TYR A 167 7.94 5.36 10.63
CA TYR A 167 7.66 3.93 10.62
C TYR A 167 6.23 3.65 11.12
N TYR A 168 5.70 2.48 10.75
CA TYR A 168 4.40 2.04 11.20
C TYR A 168 4.40 0.54 11.50
N GLY A 169 3.56 0.16 12.43
CA GLY A 169 3.25 -1.22 12.72
C GLY A 169 1.98 -1.65 12.02
N HIS A 170 2.00 -2.81 11.39
CA HIS A 170 0.83 -3.44 10.79
C HIS A 170 0.57 -4.79 11.44
N LEU A 171 -0.68 -5.04 11.81
CA LEU A 171 -1.08 -6.33 12.34
C LEU A 171 -1.28 -7.31 11.19
N PHE A 172 -0.31 -8.23 11.06
CA PHE A 172 -0.42 -9.32 10.11
C PHE A 172 -1.30 -10.43 10.69
N ARG A 173 -2.25 -10.89 9.92
CA ARG A 173 -3.07 -12.05 10.28
C ARG A 173 -2.24 -13.32 10.23
N HIS A 174 -2.48 -14.22 11.18
CA HIS A 174 -1.95 -15.57 11.10
C HIS A 174 -2.71 -16.37 10.03
N LYS A 175 -2.04 -17.38 9.44
CA LYS A 175 -2.61 -18.19 8.34
C LYS A 175 -3.91 -18.92 8.72
N ASP A 176 -4.09 -19.19 10.01
CA ASP A 176 -5.22 -19.94 10.56
C ASP A 176 -6.38 -19.04 11.04
N GLU A 177 -6.25 -17.71 10.90
CA GLU A 177 -7.32 -16.78 11.28
C GLU A 177 -8.32 -16.62 10.15
N GLU A 178 -9.59 -16.94 10.42
CA GLU A 178 -10.69 -16.70 9.50
C GLU A 178 -10.93 -15.19 9.33
N PHE A 179 -11.37 -14.81 8.13
CA PHE A 179 -11.80 -13.44 7.91
C PHE A 179 -13.18 -13.24 8.54
N PRO A 180 -13.43 -12.11 9.22
CA PRO A 180 -14.72 -11.83 9.86
C PRO A 180 -15.84 -11.54 8.86
N TYR A 181 -15.61 -11.79 7.57
CA TYR A 181 -16.55 -11.60 6.47
C TYR A 181 -16.29 -12.65 5.38
N GLU A 182 -17.35 -13.01 4.66
CA GLU A 182 -17.25 -13.90 3.49
C GLU A 182 -16.52 -13.20 2.36
N ARG A 183 -15.45 -13.83 1.86
CA ARG A 183 -14.64 -13.27 0.75
C ARG A 183 -15.13 -13.65 -0.65
N GLY A 184 -16.13 -14.51 -0.75
CA GLY A 184 -16.55 -15.08 -2.02
C GLY A 184 -15.45 -15.87 -2.73
N GLU A 185 -15.48 -15.95 -4.05
CA GLU A 185 -14.35 -16.44 -4.86
C GLU A 185 -13.17 -15.46 -4.67
N ASP A 186 -11.96 -15.99 -4.43
CA ASP A 186 -10.76 -15.24 -4.01
C ASP A 186 -10.53 -13.94 -4.84
N PRO A 187 -10.93 -12.76 -4.34
CA PRO A 187 -10.82 -11.51 -5.10
C PRO A 187 -9.36 -11.09 -5.33
N GLY A 188 -8.44 -11.56 -4.49
CA GLY A 188 -7.01 -11.32 -4.66
C GLY A 188 -6.47 -12.04 -5.89
N LYS A 189 -6.96 -13.24 -6.17
CA LYS A 189 -6.62 -14.01 -7.38
C LYS A 189 -7.12 -13.31 -8.64
N PHE A 190 -8.34 -12.77 -8.63
CA PHE A 190 -8.87 -12.02 -9.77
C PHE A 190 -7.98 -10.82 -10.10
N ALA A 191 -7.63 -9.99 -9.12
CA ALA A 191 -6.82 -8.80 -9.31
C ALA A 191 -5.43 -9.13 -9.91
N THR A 192 -4.73 -10.13 -9.35
CA THR A 192 -3.41 -10.52 -9.85
C THR A 192 -3.47 -11.15 -11.24
N GLN A 193 -4.49 -11.92 -11.56
CA GLN A 193 -4.72 -12.46 -12.91
C GLN A 193 -4.98 -11.35 -13.93
N GLU A 194 -5.77 -10.34 -13.56
CA GLU A 194 -6.08 -9.22 -14.44
C GLU A 194 -4.84 -8.32 -14.65
N LEU A 195 -4.03 -8.06 -13.62
CA LEU A 195 -2.75 -7.39 -13.75
C LEU A 195 -1.81 -8.17 -14.68
N LYS A 196 -1.72 -9.50 -14.49
CA LYS A 196 -0.93 -10.37 -15.36
C LYS A 196 -1.41 -10.33 -16.80
N ARG A 197 -2.72 -10.38 -17.03
CA ARG A 197 -3.31 -10.29 -18.39
C ARG A 197 -2.94 -8.99 -19.09
N ARG A 198 -2.96 -7.86 -18.37
CA ARG A 198 -2.67 -6.52 -18.92
C ARG A 198 -1.18 -6.28 -19.13
N TYR A 199 -0.34 -6.69 -18.22
CA TYR A 199 1.03 -6.15 -18.09
C TYR A 199 2.15 -7.19 -18.23
N ARG A 200 1.87 -8.50 -18.32
CA ARG A 200 2.93 -9.52 -18.40
C ARG A 200 3.89 -9.35 -19.57
N ASN A 201 3.45 -8.76 -20.68
CA ASN A 201 4.23 -8.52 -21.88
C ASN A 201 4.51 -7.02 -22.13
N ASP A 202 4.14 -6.13 -21.21
CA ASP A 202 4.46 -4.70 -21.30
C ASP A 202 5.97 -4.51 -21.10
N GLN A 203 6.64 -3.96 -22.12
CA GLN A 203 8.09 -3.80 -22.11
C GLN A 203 8.58 -2.96 -20.93
N ARG A 204 7.82 -1.94 -20.51
CA ARG A 204 8.16 -1.07 -19.38
C ARG A 204 8.11 -1.86 -18.05
N ILE A 205 7.19 -2.82 -17.91
CA ILE A 205 7.10 -3.69 -16.72
C ILE A 205 8.24 -4.71 -16.73
N LEU A 206 8.61 -5.24 -17.89
CA LEU A 206 9.78 -6.13 -18.02
C LEU A 206 11.08 -5.41 -17.64
N GLU A 207 11.25 -4.16 -18.09
CA GLU A 207 12.39 -3.31 -17.73
C GLU A 207 12.39 -2.96 -16.24
N LEU A 208 11.22 -2.64 -15.66
CA LEU A 208 11.05 -2.40 -14.24
C LEU A 208 11.48 -3.62 -13.42
N ARG A 209 11.03 -4.81 -13.79
CA ARG A 209 11.40 -6.05 -13.12
C ARG A 209 12.91 -6.30 -13.18
N LYS A 210 13.52 -6.07 -14.35
CA LYS A 210 14.97 -6.15 -14.50
C LYS A 210 15.70 -5.13 -13.62
N LYS A 211 15.21 -3.87 -13.52
CA LYS A 211 15.75 -2.84 -12.63
C LYS A 211 15.83 -3.33 -11.18
N PHE A 212 14.83 -4.07 -10.72
CA PHE A 212 14.75 -4.58 -9.34
C PHE A 212 15.22 -6.05 -9.19
N GLY A 213 15.97 -6.57 -10.16
CA GLY A 213 16.60 -7.89 -10.07
C GLY A 213 15.64 -9.08 -10.21
N ILE A 214 14.41 -8.83 -10.68
CA ILE A 214 13.45 -9.89 -10.96
C ILE A 214 13.67 -10.37 -12.39
N ASP A 215 14.67 -11.21 -12.58
CA ASP A 215 14.96 -11.82 -13.88
C ASP A 215 14.01 -12.98 -14.20
N ASN A 216 13.65 -13.11 -15.48
CA ASN A 216 12.83 -14.20 -16.02
C ASN A 216 13.53 -15.58 -15.97
N LYS A 217 14.48 -15.81 -15.07
CA LYS A 217 15.27 -17.05 -14.98
C LYS A 217 14.51 -18.27 -14.49
N ASN A 218 13.25 -18.11 -14.09
CA ASN A 218 12.38 -19.22 -13.66
C ASN A 218 11.25 -19.52 -14.66
N MET A 219 11.39 -19.15 -15.92
CA MET A 219 10.50 -19.57 -17.00
C MET A 219 11.15 -20.72 -17.77
N LEU A 220 11.27 -21.89 -17.14
CA LEU A 220 11.45 -23.19 -17.78
C LEU A 220 10.52 -24.19 -17.13
#